data_18929b9e9f042ac658902dcbc9ec527b
#
_entry.id   18929b9e9f042ac658902dcbc9ec527b
#
_cell.length_a   1.000
_cell.length_b   1.000
_cell.length_c   1.000
_cell.angle_alpha   90.00
_cell.angle_beta   90.00
_cell.angle_gamma   90.00
#
_symmetry.space_group_name_H-M   'P 1'
#
loop_
_entity.id
_entity.type
_entity.pdbx_description
1 polymer ?
#
loop_
_entity_poly.entity_id
_entity_poly.type
_entity_poly.pdbx_seq_one_letter_code
_entity_poly.pdbx_strand_id
1 'polypeptide(L)'
;SHKVWHETSPAVGKAKFPLVGDPTHKLTRAFDVHIDEEGLALRGTFVINPDGVIKTLEIHSNEIARDVSETLRKLKAAQFTAANPGQVCPAKWKEGAKTLAPSIDLVGKI
;
A
#
# COMPACT_ATOMS: atom_id res chain seq x y z
N SER A 1 -13.73 19.03 -6.39
CA SER A 1 -14.11 17.62 -6.34
C SER A 1 -13.14 16.76 -7.17
N HIS A 2 -13.14 15.47 -6.93
CA HIS A 2 -12.33 14.53 -7.70
C HIS A 2 -12.67 14.54 -9.19
N LYS A 3 -13.95 14.72 -9.52
CA LYS A 3 -14.39 14.79 -10.91
C LYS A 3 -13.77 15.98 -11.64
N VAL A 4 -13.82 17.16 -11.05
CA VAL A 4 -13.25 18.38 -11.63
C VAL A 4 -11.73 18.24 -11.74
N TRP A 5 -11.06 17.70 -10.73
CA TRP A 5 -9.63 17.48 -10.74
C TRP A 5 -9.22 16.52 -11.86
N HIS A 6 -9.97 15.42 -12.02
CA HIS A 6 -9.75 14.45 -13.10
C HIS A 6 -9.93 15.09 -14.48
N GLU A 7 -10.91 15.97 -14.65
CA GLU A 7 -11.19 16.64 -15.93
C GLU A 7 -10.18 17.74 -16.25
N THR A 8 -9.61 18.41 -15.25
CA THR A 8 -8.77 19.60 -15.44
C THR A 8 -7.27 19.34 -15.33
N SER A 9 -6.85 18.27 -14.67
CA SER A 9 -5.44 17.94 -14.49
C SER A 9 -5.00 16.86 -15.48
N PRO A 10 -4.02 17.12 -16.38
CA PRO A 10 -3.51 16.11 -17.29
C PRO A 10 -2.95 14.87 -16.59
N ALA A 11 -2.30 15.03 -15.43
CA ALA A 11 -1.76 13.93 -14.66
C ALA A 11 -2.86 13.10 -14.01
N VAL A 12 -3.81 13.74 -13.32
CA VAL A 12 -4.92 13.07 -12.64
C VAL A 12 -5.88 12.45 -13.65
N GLY A 13 -6.07 13.08 -14.81
CA GLY A 13 -6.90 12.56 -15.88
C GLY A 13 -6.43 11.21 -16.45
N LYS A 14 -5.18 10.83 -16.21
CA LYS A 14 -4.65 9.52 -16.59
C LYS A 14 -5.04 8.40 -15.63
N ALA A 15 -5.56 8.73 -14.45
CA ALA A 15 -5.97 7.74 -13.46
C ALA A 15 -7.19 6.96 -13.97
N LYS A 16 -7.07 5.64 -14.01
CA LYS A 16 -8.11 4.71 -14.47
C LYS A 16 -8.73 3.91 -13.33
N PHE A 17 -8.34 4.18 -12.10
CA PHE A 17 -8.88 3.57 -10.90
C PHE A 17 -9.94 4.49 -10.27
N PRO A 18 -10.85 3.96 -9.45
CA PRO A 18 -11.85 4.79 -8.78
C PRO A 18 -11.24 5.80 -7.82
N LEU A 19 -11.80 7.04 -7.83
CA LEU A 19 -11.48 8.08 -6.86
C LEU A 19 -12.68 8.23 -5.94
N VAL A 20 -12.48 8.00 -4.64
CA VAL A 20 -13.54 7.97 -3.64
C VAL A 20 -13.49 9.23 -2.76
N GLY A 21 -14.62 9.90 -2.61
CA GLY A 21 -14.70 11.15 -1.85
C GLY A 21 -14.78 10.99 -0.34
N ASP A 22 -15.41 9.94 0.15
CA ASP A 22 -15.63 9.64 1.56
C ASP A 22 -16.14 10.83 2.40
N PRO A 23 -17.24 11.50 2.01
CA PRO A 23 -17.70 12.73 2.68
C PRO A 23 -18.15 12.50 4.14
N THR A 24 -18.54 11.28 4.51
CA THR A 24 -18.92 10.94 5.88
C THR A 24 -17.78 10.40 6.73
N HIS A 25 -16.60 10.31 6.16
CA HIS A 25 -15.37 9.80 6.81
C HIS A 25 -15.46 8.35 7.30
N LYS A 26 -16.41 7.58 6.81
CA LYS A 26 -16.57 6.17 7.20
C LYS A 26 -15.34 5.34 6.85
N LEU A 27 -14.79 5.56 5.65
CA LEU A 27 -13.64 4.80 5.17
C LEU A 27 -12.36 5.18 5.92
N THR A 28 -12.11 6.47 6.10
CA THR A 28 -10.93 6.95 6.82
C THR A 28 -10.93 6.51 8.28
N ARG A 29 -12.10 6.45 8.92
CA ARG A 29 -12.23 5.92 10.29
C ARG A 29 -12.06 4.42 10.33
N ALA A 30 -12.58 3.69 9.34
CA ALA A 30 -12.42 2.24 9.26
C ALA A 30 -10.95 1.84 9.15
N PHE A 31 -10.14 2.62 8.42
CA PHE A 31 -8.69 2.39 8.31
C PHE A 31 -7.86 3.09 9.39
N ASP A 32 -8.53 3.75 10.35
CA ASP A 32 -7.87 4.41 11.48
C ASP A 32 -6.85 5.47 11.08
N VAL A 33 -7.16 6.21 10.02
CA VAL A 33 -6.32 7.31 9.52
C VAL A 33 -7.01 8.66 9.63
N HIS A 34 -8.19 8.72 10.24
CA HIS A 34 -8.95 9.94 10.39
C HIS A 34 -8.38 10.85 11.49
N ILE A 35 -8.26 12.14 11.19
CA ILE A 35 -7.85 13.16 12.16
C ILE A 35 -9.11 13.96 12.52
N ASP A 36 -9.72 13.65 13.67
CA ASP A 36 -11.00 14.26 14.08
C ASP A 36 -10.95 15.77 14.15
N GLU A 37 -9.88 16.34 14.67
CA GLU A 37 -9.72 17.79 14.87
C GLU A 37 -9.64 18.56 13.55
N GLU A 38 -9.20 17.92 12.47
CA GLU A 38 -8.98 18.58 11.18
C GLU A 38 -10.02 18.17 10.13
N GLY A 39 -10.76 17.09 10.36
CA GLY A 39 -11.65 16.53 9.35
C GLY A 39 -10.92 15.99 8.13
N LEU A 40 -9.64 15.64 8.29
CA LEU A 40 -8.74 15.14 7.24
C LEU A 40 -8.23 13.75 7.60
N ALA A 41 -7.55 13.12 6.67
CA ALA A 41 -6.93 11.82 6.87
C ALA A 41 -5.40 11.93 6.84
N LEU A 42 -4.73 11.07 7.59
CA LEU A 42 -3.30 10.80 7.41
C LEU A 42 -3.05 10.15 6.06
N ARG A 43 -1.80 10.14 5.62
CA ARG A 43 -1.40 9.50 4.35
C ARG A 43 -1.27 8.00 4.56
N GLY A 44 -2.36 7.27 4.37
CA GLY A 44 -2.38 5.81 4.51
C GLY A 44 -2.32 5.11 3.16
N THR A 45 -1.54 4.04 3.09
CA THR A 45 -1.47 3.14 1.95
C THR A 45 -1.59 1.70 2.44
N PHE A 46 -2.52 0.94 1.85
CA PHE A 46 -2.84 -0.41 2.29
C PHE A 46 -2.80 -1.34 1.09
N VAL A 47 -2.04 -2.43 1.19
CA VAL A 47 -2.08 -3.52 0.22
C VAL A 47 -2.95 -4.62 0.79
N ILE A 48 -4.08 -4.86 0.15
CA ILE A 48 -5.10 -5.81 0.59
C ILE A 48 -5.18 -6.93 -0.44
N ASN A 49 -5.09 -8.19 0.01
CA ASN A 49 -5.17 -9.32 -0.89
C ASN A 49 -6.64 -9.62 -1.31
N PRO A 50 -6.87 -10.51 -2.29
CA PRO A 50 -8.22 -10.85 -2.72
C PRO A 50 -9.13 -11.45 -1.63
N ASP A 51 -8.57 -11.97 -0.55
CA ASP A 51 -9.34 -12.50 0.59
C ASP A 51 -9.70 -11.42 1.60
N GLY A 52 -9.37 -10.14 1.34
CA GLY A 52 -9.67 -9.03 2.21
C GLY A 52 -8.68 -8.85 3.36
N VAL A 53 -7.52 -9.49 3.30
CA VAL A 53 -6.50 -9.40 4.35
C VAL A 53 -5.47 -8.32 4.01
N ILE A 54 -5.17 -7.44 4.97
CA ILE A 54 -4.12 -6.43 4.82
C ILE A 54 -2.77 -7.12 4.89
N LYS A 55 -2.00 -7.01 3.80
CA LYS A 55 -0.66 -7.61 3.70
C LYS A 55 0.44 -6.62 4.06
N THR A 56 0.27 -5.37 3.69
CA THR A 56 1.14 -4.27 4.13
C THR A 56 0.32 -3.04 4.44
N LEU A 57 0.79 -2.21 5.33
CA LEU A 57 0.22 -0.89 5.56
C LEU A 57 1.33 0.11 5.87
N GLU A 58 1.11 1.34 5.44
CA GLU A 58 2.03 2.45 5.65
C GLU A 58 1.20 3.68 5.97
N ILE A 59 1.51 4.34 7.08
CA ILE A 59 0.81 5.56 7.49
C ILE A 59 1.87 6.64 7.74
N HIS A 60 1.78 7.73 7.00
CA HIS A 60 2.68 8.88 7.14
C HIS A 60 1.95 10.09 7.71
N SER A 61 2.64 10.90 8.48
CA SER A 61 2.19 12.27 8.78
C SER A 61 2.00 13.03 7.48
N ASN A 62 1.12 14.05 7.49
CA ASN A 62 0.75 14.74 6.26
C ASN A 62 1.89 15.54 5.61
N GLU A 63 2.94 15.85 6.35
CA GLU A 63 4.13 16.52 5.83
C GLU A 63 5.15 15.57 5.18
N ILE A 64 4.89 14.26 5.21
CA ILE A 64 5.81 13.25 4.65
C ILE A 64 5.15 12.54 3.47
N ALA A 65 5.67 12.78 2.27
CA ALA A 65 5.15 12.16 1.06
C ALA A 65 5.50 10.66 0.98
N ARG A 66 4.75 9.94 0.15
CA ARG A 66 4.94 8.51 -0.07
C ARG A 66 5.69 8.26 -1.37
N ASP A 67 6.45 7.16 -1.40
CA ASP A 67 7.15 6.69 -2.59
C ASP A 67 6.31 5.59 -3.28
N VAL A 68 5.73 5.89 -4.43
CA VAL A 68 4.87 4.96 -5.16
C VAL A 68 5.66 3.74 -5.66
N SER A 69 6.95 3.88 -5.97
CA SER A 69 7.78 2.75 -6.37
C SER A 69 7.92 1.72 -5.24
N GLU A 70 7.98 2.19 -4.00
CA GLU A 70 7.99 1.31 -2.82
C GLU A 70 6.65 0.62 -2.61
N THR A 71 5.55 1.31 -2.86
CA THR A 71 4.20 0.70 -2.83
C THR A 71 4.10 -0.42 -3.86
N LEU A 72 4.58 -0.17 -5.08
CA LEU A 72 4.58 -1.17 -6.15
C LEU A 72 5.47 -2.37 -5.80
N ARG A 73 6.64 -2.14 -5.20
CA ARG A 73 7.52 -3.20 -4.74
C ARG A 73 6.83 -4.10 -3.72
N LYS A 74 6.13 -3.51 -2.75
CA LYS A 74 5.38 -4.24 -1.72
C LYS A 74 4.22 -5.03 -2.33
N LEU A 75 3.50 -4.44 -3.29
CA LEU A 75 2.43 -5.13 -3.99
C LEU A 75 2.96 -6.37 -4.73
N LYS A 76 4.05 -6.23 -5.45
CA LYS A 76 4.68 -7.35 -6.17
C LYS A 76 5.19 -8.42 -5.21
N ALA A 77 5.74 -8.03 -4.06
CA ALA A 77 6.16 -8.97 -3.02
C ALA A 77 4.96 -9.75 -2.46
N ALA A 78 3.83 -9.09 -2.20
CA ALA A 78 2.61 -9.75 -1.76
C ALA A 78 2.09 -10.74 -2.80
N GLN A 79 2.10 -10.37 -4.07
CA GLN A 79 1.69 -11.25 -5.17
C GLN A 79 2.62 -12.45 -5.32
N PHE A 80 3.93 -12.23 -5.22
CA PHE A 80 4.94 -13.29 -5.33
C PHE A 80 4.78 -14.31 -4.21
N THR A 81 4.68 -13.86 -2.96
CA THR A 81 4.54 -14.78 -1.81
C THR A 81 3.22 -15.53 -1.82
N ALA A 82 2.14 -14.93 -2.36
CA ALA A 82 0.88 -15.61 -2.55
C ALA A 82 0.98 -16.74 -3.59
N ALA A 83 1.72 -16.51 -4.67
CA ALA A 83 1.94 -17.49 -5.74
C ALA A 83 2.98 -18.57 -5.38
N ASN A 84 3.85 -18.30 -4.41
CA ASN A 84 4.95 -19.19 -4.00
C ASN A 84 4.90 -19.43 -2.49
N PRO A 85 3.93 -20.23 -1.99
CA PRO A 85 3.81 -20.51 -0.56
C PRO A 85 5.11 -21.07 0.03
N GLY A 86 5.46 -20.61 1.22
CA GLY A 86 6.71 -21.01 1.88
C GLY A 86 7.93 -20.16 1.52
N GLN A 87 7.82 -19.28 0.54
CA GLN A 87 8.88 -18.32 0.20
C GLN A 87 8.61 -16.97 0.90
N VAL A 88 9.68 -16.30 1.31
CA VAL A 88 9.60 -14.95 1.87
C VAL A 88 10.49 -14.00 1.10
N CYS A 89 10.05 -12.77 0.95
CA CYS A 89 10.81 -11.71 0.32
C CYS A 89 11.66 -11.02 1.38
N PRO A 90 13.00 -11.07 1.28
CA PRO A 90 13.87 -10.39 2.24
C PRO A 90 13.81 -8.87 2.08
N ALA A 91 14.46 -8.16 3.01
CA ALA A 91 14.55 -6.71 2.92
C ALA A 91 15.10 -6.29 1.56
N LYS A 92 14.56 -5.20 1.00
CA LYS A 92 14.95 -4.64 -0.30
C LYS A 92 14.68 -5.56 -1.50
N TRP A 93 13.93 -6.64 -1.30
CA TRP A 93 13.58 -7.53 -2.42
C TRP A 93 12.90 -6.76 -3.55
N LYS A 94 13.27 -7.08 -4.78
CA LYS A 94 12.63 -6.60 -5.99
C LYS A 94 12.24 -7.80 -6.86
N GLU A 95 11.26 -7.62 -7.72
CA GLU A 95 10.85 -8.65 -8.66
C GLU A 95 12.05 -9.21 -9.43
N GLY A 96 12.18 -10.54 -9.44
CA GLY A 96 13.32 -11.25 -10.02
C GLY A 96 14.47 -11.52 -9.06
N ALA A 97 14.48 -10.91 -7.87
CA ALA A 97 15.50 -11.19 -6.87
C ALA A 97 15.24 -12.51 -6.13
N LYS A 98 16.24 -13.01 -5.44
CA LYS A 98 16.13 -14.26 -4.67
C LYS A 98 15.22 -14.09 -3.46
N THR A 99 14.46 -15.14 -3.16
CA THR A 99 13.64 -15.25 -1.96
C THR A 99 14.26 -16.26 -1.00
N LEU A 100 13.69 -16.34 0.20
CA LEU A 100 14.14 -17.24 1.25
C LEU A 100 13.04 -18.23 1.60
N ALA A 101 13.41 -19.48 1.87
CA ALA A 101 12.53 -20.44 2.51
C ALA A 101 12.89 -20.46 4.01
N PRO A 102 11.99 -20.02 4.92
CA PRO A 102 12.32 -19.98 6.35
C PRO A 102 12.71 -21.35 6.88
N SER A 103 13.85 -21.41 7.57
CA SER A 103 14.36 -22.63 8.17
C SER A 103 15.28 -22.25 9.32
N ILE A 104 15.45 -23.17 10.27
CA ILE A 104 16.36 -22.97 11.38
C ILE A 104 17.82 -22.83 10.90
N ASP A 105 18.12 -23.40 9.73
CA ASP A 105 19.46 -23.32 9.14
C ASP A 105 19.86 -21.92 8.71
N LEU A 106 18.90 -21.00 8.59
CA LEU A 106 19.15 -19.61 8.25
C LEU A 106 19.51 -18.75 9.46
N VAL A 107 19.37 -19.27 10.67
CA VAL A 107 19.69 -18.51 11.89
C VAL A 107 21.16 -18.12 11.88
N GLY A 108 21.44 -16.82 12.01
CA GLY A 108 22.79 -16.27 11.95
C GLY A 108 23.38 -16.11 10.55
N LYS A 109 22.64 -16.44 9.48
CA LYS A 109 23.09 -16.32 8.07
C LYS A 109 22.39 -15.20 7.29
N ILE A 110 21.40 -14.57 7.90
CA ILE A 110 20.64 -13.47 7.30
C ILE A 110 20.49 -12.33 8.28
#